data_f7a6ad4a49260d3d5b8a64e17cc88188
#
_entry.id   f7a6ad4a49260d3d5b8a64e17cc88188
#
_cell.length_a   1.000
_cell.length_b   1.000
_cell.length_c   1.000
_cell.angle_alpha   90.00
_cell.angle_beta   90.00
_cell.angle_gamma   90.00
#
_symmetry.space_group_name_H-M   'P 1'
#
loop_
_entity.id
_entity.type
_entity.pdbx_description
1 polymer ?
#
loop_
_entity_poly.entity_id
_entity_poly.type
_entity_poly.pdbx_seq_one_letter_code
_entity_poly.pdbx_strand_id
1 'polypeptide(L)'
;RNLFYNVPARRKFLKSDNVEFKHIVTEFTRVALTRPDIGFTLTHNGKDVYVLKPAKSLKFRIQDTLGSNLANEAVDVQADTTVVSIRGFVGRPDAARKMLGNQYFFINGRYFKSPYLHKAVMKAYENLIPDGYTPTYFIYLDVDPQAVDVNVHPTKTEIKFEDDSVLFQILYACIRETLGKNSFGESIDFDREGVPDIPAFGKNFDEFHPVAEPQPGLDMSYNPFDNDGFPSVASPFSNSFTPGPVDESMPKAMPSMPHYVEKRDDYGKLFEDKLAPSKTVLMLQGRYAITSARSGLMVVNINRAMERILYDRFLDAMSKNAHVTQTALFPVSVQVGVENMCLFEEHSQMLAALGFDIAPFGTDTVVVNGVPEGYSAEAGKVQTMIGDLLLILSEDHNALPEVMIANLAARFARLGSLSGDPVTNPSEAQRLIDQLFACENPEYTSTGRRVVSIIPTEEIEKKF
;
A
#
# COMPACT_ATOMS: atom_id res chain seq x y z
N ARG A 1 -7.77 11.87 -40.06
CA ARG A 1 -6.54 12.66 -40.34
C ARG A 1 -6.94 14.14 -40.42
N ASN A 2 -6.04 15.05 -39.99
CA ASN A 2 -6.21 16.52 -40.07
C ASN A 2 -7.39 17.06 -39.24
N LEU A 3 -7.69 16.48 -38.09
CA LEU A 3 -8.68 17.01 -37.15
C LEU A 3 -8.29 18.45 -36.78
N PHE A 4 -9.26 19.36 -36.81
CA PHE A 4 -9.05 20.81 -36.59
C PHE A 4 -8.13 21.54 -37.59
N TYR A 5 -7.89 20.98 -38.81
CA TYR A 5 -7.13 21.67 -39.84
C TYR A 5 -7.68 23.06 -40.15
N ASN A 6 -9.02 23.14 -40.25
CA ASN A 6 -9.73 24.42 -40.56
C ASN A 6 -10.01 25.28 -39.32
N VAL A 7 -9.62 24.85 -38.13
CA VAL A 7 -9.86 25.59 -36.88
C VAL A 7 -8.60 25.61 -36.02
N PRO A 8 -7.60 26.43 -36.41
CA PRO A 8 -6.29 26.49 -35.73
C PRO A 8 -6.39 26.83 -34.25
N ALA A 9 -7.39 27.64 -33.85
CA ALA A 9 -7.65 27.93 -32.44
C ALA A 9 -7.95 26.68 -31.61
N ARG A 10 -8.76 25.76 -32.11
CA ARG A 10 -9.05 24.51 -31.41
C ARG A 10 -7.84 23.57 -31.32
N ARG A 11 -6.94 23.63 -32.34
CA ARG A 11 -5.71 22.83 -32.32
C ARG A 11 -4.77 23.24 -31.19
N LYS A 12 -4.76 24.53 -30.79
CA LYS A 12 -3.96 25.01 -29.66
C LYS A 12 -4.43 24.49 -28.29
N PHE A 13 -5.66 24.00 -28.19
CA PHE A 13 -6.20 23.43 -26.96
C PHE A 13 -5.95 21.91 -26.81
N LEU A 14 -5.42 21.26 -27.86
CA LEU A 14 -4.99 19.85 -27.74
C LEU A 14 -3.78 19.80 -26.80
N LYS A 15 -3.83 18.81 -25.90
CA LYS A 15 -2.75 18.48 -24.98
C LYS A 15 -1.63 17.71 -25.70
N SER A 16 -0.70 17.15 -24.97
CA SER A 16 0.33 16.27 -25.55
C SER A 16 -0.31 15.05 -26.23
N ASP A 17 0.37 14.51 -27.25
CA ASP A 17 -0.16 13.35 -28.01
C ASP A 17 -0.48 12.17 -27.11
N ASN A 18 0.28 11.96 -26.04
CA ASN A 18 0.05 10.88 -25.06
C ASN A 18 -1.22 11.09 -24.24
N VAL A 19 -1.49 12.34 -23.82
CA VAL A 19 -2.72 12.69 -23.10
C VAL A 19 -3.95 12.53 -23.98
N GLU A 20 -3.86 12.99 -25.24
CA GLU A 20 -4.96 12.80 -26.20
C GLU A 20 -5.17 11.32 -26.51
N PHE A 21 -4.11 10.55 -26.62
CA PHE A 21 -4.20 9.10 -26.81
C PHE A 21 -4.88 8.42 -25.61
N LYS A 22 -4.54 8.79 -24.37
CA LYS A 22 -5.23 8.31 -23.16
C LYS A 22 -6.73 8.60 -23.21
N HIS A 23 -7.13 9.79 -23.64
CA HIS A 23 -8.54 10.14 -23.82
C HIS A 23 -9.21 9.24 -24.88
N ILE A 24 -8.52 8.99 -26.01
CA ILE A 24 -9.03 8.11 -27.07
C ILE A 24 -9.22 6.69 -26.54
N VAL A 25 -8.24 6.15 -25.84
CA VAL A 25 -8.31 4.80 -25.23
C VAL A 25 -9.48 4.73 -24.25
N THR A 26 -9.64 5.75 -23.40
CA THR A 26 -10.75 5.80 -22.43
C THR A 26 -12.12 5.76 -23.12
N GLU A 27 -12.34 6.56 -24.16
CA GLU A 27 -13.60 6.56 -24.91
C GLU A 27 -13.80 5.26 -25.69
N PHE A 28 -12.72 4.72 -26.28
CA PHE A 28 -12.76 3.41 -26.95
C PHE A 28 -13.18 2.30 -25.99
N THR A 29 -12.59 2.25 -24.80
CA THR A 29 -12.92 1.28 -23.73
C THR A 29 -14.39 1.38 -23.33
N ARG A 30 -14.91 2.60 -23.13
CA ARG A 30 -16.31 2.84 -22.80
C ARG A 30 -17.26 2.27 -23.86
N VAL A 31 -16.95 2.50 -25.12
CA VAL A 31 -17.75 1.98 -26.24
C VAL A 31 -17.62 0.46 -26.36
N ALA A 32 -16.41 -0.09 -26.28
CA ALA A 32 -16.16 -1.52 -26.38
C ALA A 32 -16.86 -2.34 -25.29
N LEU A 33 -16.96 -1.79 -24.07
CA LEU A 33 -17.65 -2.42 -22.93
C LEU A 33 -19.18 -2.45 -23.12
N THR A 34 -19.78 -1.52 -23.89
CA THR A 34 -21.22 -1.55 -24.13
C THR A 34 -21.66 -2.57 -25.18
N ARG A 35 -20.73 -2.97 -26.07
CA ARG A 35 -21.04 -3.84 -27.23
C ARG A 35 -20.09 -5.03 -27.28
N PRO A 36 -20.28 -6.04 -26.42
CA PRO A 36 -19.47 -7.25 -26.44
C PRO A 36 -19.63 -8.05 -27.74
N ASP A 37 -20.76 -7.92 -28.41
CA ASP A 37 -21.15 -8.59 -29.67
C ASP A 37 -20.34 -8.11 -30.89
N ILE A 38 -19.71 -6.94 -30.83
CA ILE A 38 -18.98 -6.32 -31.94
C ILE A 38 -17.48 -6.47 -31.75
N GLY A 39 -16.76 -6.71 -32.86
CA GLY A 39 -15.29 -6.65 -32.88
C GLY A 39 -14.81 -5.21 -33.03
N PHE A 40 -13.74 -4.85 -32.30
CA PHE A 40 -13.14 -3.52 -32.33
C PHE A 40 -11.63 -3.63 -32.53
N THR A 41 -11.07 -2.75 -33.33
CA THR A 41 -9.62 -2.61 -33.51
C THR A 41 -9.22 -1.15 -33.31
N LEU A 42 -8.24 -0.92 -32.47
CA LEU A 42 -7.61 0.39 -32.27
C LEU A 42 -6.13 0.29 -32.62
N THR A 43 -5.68 1.09 -33.59
CA THR A 43 -4.27 1.17 -33.99
C THR A 43 -3.70 2.55 -33.67
N HIS A 44 -2.48 2.59 -33.19
CA HIS A 44 -1.75 3.83 -32.91
C HIS A 44 -0.34 3.74 -33.53
N ASN A 45 0.03 4.74 -34.32
CA ASN A 45 1.34 4.81 -35.02
C ASN A 45 1.69 3.52 -35.79
N GLY A 46 0.69 2.87 -36.40
CA GLY A 46 0.86 1.65 -37.20
C GLY A 46 1.01 0.37 -36.37
N LYS A 47 0.88 0.45 -35.06
CA LYS A 47 0.84 -0.71 -34.14
C LYS A 47 -0.59 -0.94 -33.66
N ASP A 48 -0.99 -2.19 -33.57
CA ASP A 48 -2.27 -2.57 -32.99
C ASP A 48 -2.22 -2.46 -31.46
N VAL A 49 -3.09 -1.62 -30.91
CA VAL A 49 -3.21 -1.40 -29.45
C VAL A 49 -4.28 -2.33 -28.90
N TYR A 50 -5.42 -2.42 -29.57
CA TYR A 50 -6.48 -3.35 -29.26
C TYR A 50 -6.94 -4.09 -30.50
N VAL A 51 -7.14 -5.40 -30.38
CA VAL A 51 -7.78 -6.26 -31.38
C VAL A 51 -8.83 -7.10 -30.66
N LEU A 52 -10.00 -6.51 -30.43
CA LEU A 52 -11.08 -7.14 -29.70
C LEU A 52 -11.99 -7.90 -30.67
N LYS A 53 -12.12 -9.21 -30.47
CA LYS A 53 -13.08 -10.05 -31.21
C LYS A 53 -14.46 -9.95 -30.56
N PRO A 54 -15.55 -10.30 -31.27
CA PRO A 54 -16.85 -10.49 -30.65
C PRO A 54 -16.75 -11.44 -29.46
N ALA A 55 -17.14 -10.99 -28.27
CA ALA A 55 -17.04 -11.75 -27.03
C ALA A 55 -18.36 -12.48 -26.73
N LYS A 56 -18.30 -13.69 -26.21
CA LYS A 56 -19.46 -14.50 -25.84
C LYS A 56 -20.24 -13.94 -24.65
N SER A 57 -19.58 -13.21 -23.79
CA SER A 57 -20.17 -12.59 -22.61
C SER A 57 -19.46 -11.29 -22.24
N LEU A 58 -20.12 -10.50 -21.41
CA LEU A 58 -19.57 -9.26 -20.89
C LEU A 58 -18.27 -9.50 -20.09
N LYS A 59 -18.18 -10.59 -19.32
CA LYS A 59 -16.98 -10.95 -18.57
C LYS A 59 -15.76 -11.14 -19.48
N PHE A 60 -15.94 -11.83 -20.62
CA PHE A 60 -14.86 -11.97 -21.60
C PHE A 60 -14.48 -10.63 -22.24
N ARG A 61 -15.46 -9.73 -22.48
CA ARG A 61 -15.16 -8.39 -22.99
C ARG A 61 -14.33 -7.58 -21.99
N ILE A 62 -14.67 -7.63 -20.69
CA ILE A 62 -13.88 -6.98 -19.63
C ILE A 62 -12.46 -7.56 -19.59
N GLN A 63 -12.33 -8.89 -19.68
CA GLN A 63 -11.03 -9.56 -19.71
C GLN A 63 -10.18 -9.11 -20.91
N ASP A 64 -10.75 -9.07 -22.11
CA ASP A 64 -10.05 -8.69 -23.33
C ASP A 64 -9.67 -7.21 -23.36
N THR A 65 -10.41 -6.35 -22.66
CA THR A 65 -10.24 -4.89 -22.68
C THR A 65 -9.37 -4.39 -21.54
N LEU A 66 -9.55 -4.94 -20.33
CA LEU A 66 -8.96 -4.44 -19.09
C LEU A 66 -8.06 -5.48 -18.37
N GLY A 67 -7.96 -6.68 -18.91
CA GLY A 67 -7.10 -7.74 -18.42
C GLY A 67 -7.80 -8.81 -17.57
N SER A 68 -7.15 -9.97 -17.50
CA SER A 68 -7.69 -11.17 -16.85
C SER A 68 -7.84 -11.01 -15.33
N ASN A 69 -6.96 -10.26 -14.67
CA ASN A 69 -7.00 -10.08 -13.23
C ASN A 69 -8.30 -9.42 -12.78
N LEU A 70 -8.69 -8.31 -13.43
CA LEU A 70 -9.95 -7.62 -13.11
C LEU A 70 -11.17 -8.50 -13.34
N ALA A 71 -11.18 -9.32 -14.40
CA ALA A 71 -12.27 -10.23 -14.68
C ALA A 71 -12.39 -11.37 -13.66
N ASN A 72 -11.26 -11.85 -13.11
CA ASN A 72 -11.22 -12.90 -12.09
C ASN A 72 -11.61 -12.38 -10.70
N GLU A 73 -11.27 -11.13 -10.39
CA GLU A 73 -11.61 -10.44 -9.14
C GLU A 73 -13.06 -9.92 -9.12
N ALA A 74 -13.77 -10.02 -10.23
CA ALA A 74 -15.13 -9.49 -10.39
C ALA A 74 -16.20 -10.53 -10.04
N VAL A 75 -17.19 -10.09 -9.26
CA VAL A 75 -18.38 -10.86 -8.86
C VAL A 75 -19.58 -10.38 -9.64
N ASP A 76 -20.41 -11.30 -10.10
CA ASP A 76 -21.61 -11.02 -10.87
C ASP A 76 -22.70 -10.37 -10.01
N VAL A 77 -23.30 -9.30 -10.52
CA VAL A 77 -24.39 -8.55 -9.88
C VAL A 77 -25.59 -8.57 -10.82
N GLN A 78 -26.72 -9.04 -10.30
CA GLN A 78 -27.98 -9.04 -11.03
C GLN A 78 -29.15 -8.74 -10.11
N ALA A 79 -29.99 -7.80 -10.51
CA ALA A 79 -31.28 -7.54 -9.87
C ALA A 79 -32.28 -7.04 -10.90
N ASP A 80 -33.46 -7.63 -10.90
CA ASP A 80 -34.56 -7.23 -11.75
C ASP A 80 -35.69 -6.68 -10.87
N THR A 81 -36.01 -5.41 -11.06
CA THR A 81 -37.10 -4.72 -10.37
C THR A 81 -38.07 -4.09 -11.37
N THR A 82 -39.18 -3.57 -10.91
CA THR A 82 -40.13 -2.85 -11.75
C THR A 82 -39.63 -1.51 -12.28
N VAL A 83 -38.60 -0.94 -11.63
CA VAL A 83 -38.05 0.39 -11.96
C VAL A 83 -36.76 0.29 -12.79
N VAL A 84 -35.94 -0.69 -12.51
CA VAL A 84 -34.64 -0.87 -13.15
C VAL A 84 -34.24 -2.34 -13.16
N SER A 85 -33.64 -2.79 -14.25
CA SER A 85 -32.90 -4.03 -14.33
C SER A 85 -31.40 -3.68 -14.20
N ILE A 86 -30.74 -4.26 -13.19
CA ILE A 86 -29.33 -4.07 -12.89
C ILE A 86 -28.60 -5.36 -13.26
N ARG A 87 -27.54 -5.23 -14.03
CA ARG A 87 -26.60 -6.34 -14.31
C ARG A 87 -25.18 -5.81 -14.41
N GLY A 88 -24.22 -6.66 -14.17
CA GLY A 88 -22.81 -6.30 -14.27
C GLY A 88 -21.92 -7.00 -13.29
N PHE A 89 -20.84 -6.34 -12.94
CA PHE A 89 -19.80 -6.90 -12.09
C PHE A 89 -19.32 -5.88 -11.07
N VAL A 90 -19.02 -6.34 -9.86
CA VAL A 90 -18.37 -5.55 -8.81
C VAL A 90 -17.13 -6.29 -8.32
N GLY A 91 -16.06 -5.57 -8.02
CA GLY A 91 -14.81 -6.14 -7.55
C GLY A 91 -14.94 -6.70 -6.13
N ARG A 92 -14.16 -7.73 -5.83
CA ARG A 92 -14.04 -8.24 -4.46
C ARG A 92 -13.45 -7.15 -3.54
N PRO A 93 -13.79 -7.11 -2.25
CA PRO A 93 -13.26 -6.12 -1.32
C PRO A 93 -11.73 -6.13 -1.20
N ASP A 94 -11.10 -7.32 -1.25
CA ASP A 94 -9.66 -7.51 -1.21
C ASP A 94 -8.94 -6.96 -2.46
N ALA A 95 -9.67 -6.81 -3.58
CA ALA A 95 -9.16 -6.24 -4.83
C ALA A 95 -9.34 -4.71 -4.94
N ALA A 96 -9.89 -4.05 -3.91
CA ALA A 96 -10.06 -2.60 -3.91
C ALA A 96 -8.71 -1.87 -3.98
N ARG A 97 -8.66 -0.74 -4.69
CA ARG A 97 -7.41 0.02 -4.93
C ARG A 97 -7.60 1.49 -4.57
N LYS A 98 -6.49 2.17 -4.26
CA LYS A 98 -6.49 3.64 -4.04
C LYS A 98 -6.79 4.43 -5.32
N MET A 99 -6.55 3.83 -6.48
CA MET A 99 -6.73 4.51 -7.77
C MET A 99 -8.18 4.44 -8.23
N LEU A 100 -8.69 5.58 -8.69
CA LEU A 100 -9.87 5.69 -9.52
C LEU A 100 -9.48 5.25 -10.95
N GLY A 101 -10.22 4.34 -11.56
CA GLY A 101 -9.91 3.93 -12.94
C GLY A 101 -10.97 3.03 -13.56
N ASN A 102 -11.39 2.02 -12.85
CA ASN A 102 -12.28 1.00 -13.40
C ASN A 102 -13.67 1.08 -12.77
N GLN A 103 -14.26 2.27 -12.78
CA GLN A 103 -15.62 2.57 -12.29
C GLN A 103 -16.50 2.97 -13.47
N TYR A 104 -17.33 2.04 -13.93
CA TYR A 104 -18.17 2.25 -15.11
C TYR A 104 -19.65 2.05 -14.77
N PHE A 105 -20.44 3.09 -15.09
CA PHE A 105 -21.89 3.00 -15.16
C PHE A 105 -22.35 3.11 -16.60
N PHE A 106 -23.28 2.25 -16.97
CA PHE A 106 -23.93 2.26 -18.27
C PHE A 106 -25.44 2.26 -18.07
N ILE A 107 -26.14 3.05 -18.87
CA ILE A 107 -27.60 3.08 -18.91
C ILE A 107 -28.07 2.90 -20.34
N ASN A 108 -28.93 1.95 -20.59
CA ASN A 108 -29.47 1.66 -21.91
C ASN A 108 -28.37 1.59 -22.99
N GLY A 109 -27.22 0.99 -22.65
CA GLY A 109 -26.04 0.86 -23.52
C GLY A 109 -25.18 2.14 -23.67
N ARG A 110 -25.36 3.14 -22.81
CA ARG A 110 -24.58 4.39 -22.83
C ARG A 110 -23.80 4.60 -21.54
N TYR A 111 -22.53 4.95 -21.65
CA TYR A 111 -21.71 5.34 -20.49
C TYR A 111 -22.21 6.66 -19.88
N PHE A 112 -22.26 6.71 -18.54
CA PHE A 112 -22.53 7.93 -17.80
C PHE A 112 -21.76 7.99 -16.49
N LYS A 113 -21.69 9.19 -15.92
CA LYS A 113 -21.10 9.46 -14.59
C LYS A 113 -22.19 9.90 -13.64
N SER A 114 -22.21 9.31 -12.45
CA SER A 114 -23.08 9.74 -11.37
C SER A 114 -22.34 9.66 -10.04
N PRO A 115 -21.90 10.80 -9.50
CA PRO A 115 -21.31 10.85 -8.15
C PRO A 115 -22.28 10.35 -7.08
N TYR A 116 -23.59 10.49 -7.31
CA TYR A 116 -24.61 10.02 -6.42
C TYR A 116 -24.70 8.49 -6.36
N LEU A 117 -24.74 7.83 -7.51
CA LEU A 117 -24.73 6.36 -7.56
C LEU A 117 -23.37 5.78 -7.14
N HIS A 118 -22.27 6.48 -7.40
CA HIS A 118 -20.98 6.09 -6.86
C HIS A 118 -20.98 6.03 -5.33
N LYS A 119 -21.65 6.97 -4.65
CA LYS A 119 -21.84 6.92 -3.20
C LYS A 119 -22.65 5.70 -2.76
N ALA A 120 -23.62 5.25 -3.55
CA ALA A 120 -24.38 4.02 -3.24
C ALA A 120 -23.46 2.79 -3.27
N VAL A 121 -22.59 2.70 -4.28
CA VAL A 121 -21.57 1.63 -4.36
C VAL A 121 -20.63 1.71 -3.16
N MET A 122 -20.03 2.87 -2.88
CA MET A 122 -19.11 3.06 -1.76
C MET A 122 -19.75 2.70 -0.42
N LYS A 123 -21.00 3.07 -0.22
CA LYS A 123 -21.76 2.70 0.98
C LYS A 123 -21.98 1.20 1.12
N ALA A 124 -22.16 0.47 0.01
CA ALA A 124 -22.26 -0.99 0.04
C ALA A 124 -20.94 -1.67 0.47
N TYR A 125 -19.81 -1.04 0.20
CA TYR A 125 -18.48 -1.50 0.62
C TYR A 125 -18.03 -0.96 1.98
N GLU A 126 -18.86 -0.16 2.66
CA GLU A 126 -18.53 0.40 3.98
C GLU A 126 -18.17 -0.73 4.96
N ASN A 127 -17.06 -0.57 5.68
CA ASN A 127 -16.44 -1.56 6.56
C ASN A 127 -15.88 -2.84 5.88
N LEU A 128 -15.88 -2.93 4.55
CA LEU A 128 -15.29 -4.04 3.80
C LEU A 128 -13.97 -3.67 3.15
N ILE A 129 -13.74 -2.38 2.89
CA ILE A 129 -12.51 -1.85 2.28
C ILE A 129 -11.89 -0.77 3.18
N PRO A 130 -10.54 -0.60 3.14
CA PRO A 130 -9.87 0.46 3.88
C PRO A 130 -10.28 1.86 3.41
N ASP A 131 -10.17 2.85 4.28
CA ASP A 131 -10.41 4.25 3.95
C ASP A 131 -9.52 4.73 2.79
N GLY A 132 -10.14 5.43 1.84
CA GLY A 132 -9.46 5.94 0.65
C GLY A 132 -9.25 4.91 -0.47
N TYR A 133 -9.74 3.68 -0.30
CA TYR A 133 -9.78 2.69 -1.37
C TYR A 133 -11.12 2.74 -2.10
N THR A 134 -11.10 2.36 -3.38
CA THR A 134 -12.29 2.36 -4.23
C THR A 134 -12.41 1.00 -4.93
N PRO A 135 -13.61 0.39 -4.94
CA PRO A 135 -13.83 -0.88 -5.64
C PRO A 135 -13.93 -0.65 -7.15
N THR A 136 -13.56 -1.65 -7.92
CA THR A 136 -13.85 -1.72 -9.35
C THR A 136 -15.31 -2.10 -9.58
N TYR A 137 -15.98 -1.51 -10.56
CA TYR A 137 -17.34 -1.93 -10.93
C TYR A 137 -17.69 -1.62 -12.39
N PHE A 138 -18.52 -2.48 -12.95
CA PHE A 138 -19.10 -2.39 -14.29
C PHE A 138 -20.60 -2.63 -14.18
N ILE A 139 -21.38 -1.58 -14.00
CA ILE A 139 -22.81 -1.65 -13.68
C ILE A 139 -23.60 -1.15 -14.87
N TYR A 140 -24.47 -2.01 -15.35
CA TYR A 140 -25.39 -1.76 -16.47
C TYR A 140 -26.81 -1.65 -15.93
N LEU A 141 -27.44 -0.53 -16.24
CA LEU A 141 -28.81 -0.19 -15.83
C LEU A 141 -29.68 -0.17 -17.07
N ASP A 142 -30.69 -0.99 -17.11
CA ASP A 142 -31.73 -0.93 -18.12
C ASP A 142 -32.98 -0.33 -17.48
N VAL A 143 -33.34 0.87 -17.92
CA VAL A 143 -34.44 1.70 -17.36
C VAL A 143 -35.35 2.16 -18.49
N ASP A 144 -36.62 2.42 -18.19
CA ASP A 144 -37.53 3.02 -19.15
C ASP A 144 -36.94 4.35 -19.68
N PRO A 145 -36.76 4.51 -21.00
CA PRO A 145 -36.28 5.76 -21.58
C PRO A 145 -37.06 7.00 -21.20
N GLN A 146 -38.33 6.87 -20.81
CA GLN A 146 -39.16 7.99 -20.36
C GLN A 146 -38.81 8.48 -18.95
N ALA A 147 -38.24 7.62 -18.10
CA ALA A 147 -37.84 7.94 -16.75
C ALA A 147 -36.45 8.57 -16.66
N VAL A 148 -35.79 8.89 -17.79
CA VAL A 148 -34.39 9.32 -17.85
C VAL A 148 -34.22 10.51 -18.77
N ASP A 149 -33.67 11.61 -18.25
CA ASP A 149 -33.22 12.75 -19.05
C ASP A 149 -31.70 12.69 -19.29
N VAL A 150 -31.29 12.50 -20.54
CA VAL A 150 -29.89 12.44 -20.99
C VAL A 150 -29.39 13.82 -21.43
N ASN A 151 -30.26 14.78 -21.64
CA ASN A 151 -29.88 16.09 -22.19
C ASN A 151 -29.56 17.14 -21.11
N VAL A 152 -28.90 16.71 -20.04
CA VAL A 152 -28.54 17.57 -18.90
C VAL A 152 -27.25 18.34 -19.16
N HIS A 153 -26.25 17.74 -19.81
CA HIS A 153 -24.95 18.35 -20.06
C HIS A 153 -24.54 18.20 -21.55
N PRO A 154 -23.77 19.17 -22.13
CA PRO A 154 -23.32 19.10 -23.52
C PRO A 154 -22.57 17.82 -23.89
N THR A 155 -21.79 17.27 -22.97
CA THR A 155 -21.07 15.98 -23.16
C THR A 155 -21.98 14.77 -23.05
N LYS A 156 -23.21 14.95 -22.54
CA LYS A 156 -24.20 13.89 -22.32
C LYS A 156 -23.66 12.72 -21.49
N THR A 157 -22.72 13.01 -20.60
CA THR A 157 -22.17 12.03 -19.65
C THR A 157 -22.87 12.08 -18.29
N GLU A 158 -23.67 13.11 -18.04
CA GLU A 158 -24.49 13.26 -16.84
C GLU A 158 -25.94 12.97 -17.20
N ILE A 159 -26.62 12.23 -16.36
CA ILE A 159 -27.98 11.78 -16.56
C ILE A 159 -28.78 12.10 -15.31
N LYS A 160 -30.02 12.57 -15.51
CA LYS A 160 -30.96 12.81 -14.43
C LYS A 160 -32.05 11.74 -14.50
N PHE A 161 -32.31 11.13 -13.37
CA PHE A 161 -33.38 10.15 -13.20
C PHE A 161 -34.62 10.83 -12.62
N GLU A 162 -35.77 10.27 -12.85
CA GLU A 162 -37.02 10.73 -12.23
C GLU A 162 -36.97 10.52 -10.69
N ASP A 163 -36.44 9.36 -10.25
CA ASP A 163 -36.29 8.96 -8.86
C ASP A 163 -34.89 8.46 -8.53
N ASP A 164 -33.94 9.40 -8.38
CA ASP A 164 -32.55 9.12 -7.98
C ASP A 164 -32.45 8.34 -6.67
N SER A 165 -33.35 8.59 -5.72
CA SER A 165 -33.30 7.98 -4.39
C SER A 165 -33.68 6.50 -4.40
N VAL A 166 -34.67 6.14 -5.17
CA VAL A 166 -35.10 4.74 -5.35
C VAL A 166 -33.99 3.94 -6.02
N LEU A 167 -33.43 4.48 -7.09
CA LEU A 167 -32.30 3.85 -7.80
C LEU A 167 -31.08 3.65 -6.90
N PHE A 168 -30.77 4.64 -6.05
CA PHE A 168 -29.70 4.54 -5.05
C PHE A 168 -29.94 3.35 -4.10
N GLN A 169 -31.17 3.22 -3.58
CA GLN A 169 -31.51 2.18 -2.62
C GLN A 169 -31.46 0.78 -3.23
N ILE A 170 -31.99 0.64 -4.46
CA ILE A 170 -31.97 -0.63 -5.19
C ILE A 170 -30.52 -1.04 -5.49
N LEU A 171 -29.69 -0.11 -5.98
CA LEU A 171 -28.30 -0.38 -6.28
C LEU A 171 -27.50 -0.76 -5.02
N TYR A 172 -27.69 -0.01 -3.94
CA TYR A 172 -27.06 -0.30 -2.64
C TYR A 172 -27.45 -1.69 -2.14
N ALA A 173 -28.74 -2.03 -2.14
CA ALA A 173 -29.24 -3.32 -1.67
C ALA A 173 -28.71 -4.48 -2.52
N CYS A 174 -28.74 -4.34 -3.83
CA CYS A 174 -28.26 -5.33 -4.77
C CYS A 174 -26.76 -5.64 -4.57
N ILE A 175 -25.91 -4.62 -4.46
CA ILE A 175 -24.48 -4.81 -4.24
C ILE A 175 -24.23 -5.40 -2.85
N ARG A 176 -24.93 -4.91 -1.82
CA ARG A 176 -24.77 -5.40 -0.45
C ARG A 176 -25.15 -6.88 -0.33
N GLU A 177 -26.23 -7.29 -0.99
CA GLU A 177 -26.68 -8.68 -1.07
C GLU A 177 -25.63 -9.55 -1.79
N THR A 178 -25.11 -9.07 -2.92
CA THR A 178 -24.07 -9.78 -3.69
C THR A 178 -22.81 -9.99 -2.86
N LEU A 179 -22.34 -8.95 -2.16
CA LEU A 179 -21.18 -9.04 -1.29
C LEU A 179 -21.42 -9.96 -0.09
N GLY A 180 -22.64 -9.97 0.46
CA GLY A 180 -23.01 -10.85 1.56
C GLY A 180 -23.09 -12.34 1.18
N LYS A 181 -23.62 -12.64 -0.02
CA LYS A 181 -23.69 -14.02 -0.54
C LYS A 181 -22.30 -14.59 -0.84
N ASN A 182 -21.39 -13.76 -1.27
CA ASN A 182 -20.00 -14.12 -1.51
C ASN A 182 -19.17 -13.67 -0.30
N SER A 183 -19.32 -14.33 0.85
CA SER A 183 -18.53 -14.03 2.05
C SER A 183 -17.04 -14.18 1.71
N PHE A 184 -16.34 -13.04 1.60
CA PHE A 184 -14.90 -12.97 1.27
C PHE A 184 -14.02 -13.06 2.53
N GLY A 185 -14.58 -13.38 3.69
CA GLY A 185 -13.83 -13.75 4.88
C GLY A 185 -13.33 -15.18 4.78
N GLU A 186 -12.18 -15.49 5.36
CA GLU A 186 -11.81 -16.87 5.65
C GLU A 186 -13.02 -17.51 6.33
N SER A 187 -13.64 -18.50 5.69
CA SER A 187 -14.62 -19.33 6.38
C SER A 187 -13.86 -19.91 7.57
N ILE A 188 -14.29 -19.57 8.76
CA ILE A 188 -13.83 -20.27 9.94
C ILE A 188 -14.39 -21.69 9.76
N ASP A 189 -13.55 -22.54 9.20
CA ASP A 189 -13.85 -23.93 8.99
C ASP A 189 -13.85 -24.58 10.37
N PHE A 190 -15.05 -24.76 10.93
CA PHE A 190 -15.22 -25.44 12.20
C PHE A 190 -14.96 -26.96 12.10
N ASP A 191 -14.75 -27.47 10.88
CA ASP A 191 -14.42 -28.87 10.59
C ASP A 191 -12.91 -29.15 10.49
N ARG A 192 -12.05 -28.36 11.16
CA ARG A 192 -10.64 -28.74 11.29
C ARG A 192 -10.56 -30.00 12.14
N GLU A 193 -10.10 -31.09 11.55
CA GLU A 193 -9.60 -32.27 12.24
C GLU A 193 -8.61 -31.84 13.34
N GLY A 194 -9.04 -31.96 14.61
CA GLY A 194 -8.25 -31.52 15.76
C GLY A 194 -8.98 -30.68 16.79
N VAL A 195 -10.23 -30.28 16.52
CA VAL A 195 -11.09 -29.75 17.58
C VAL A 195 -11.46 -30.87 18.53
N PRO A 196 -11.23 -30.75 19.86
CA PRO A 196 -11.67 -31.78 20.80
C PRO A 196 -13.18 -31.93 20.65
N ASP A 197 -13.61 -33.18 20.49
CA ASP A 197 -15.02 -33.58 20.40
C ASP A 197 -15.77 -32.97 21.59
N ILE A 198 -16.60 -31.98 21.34
CA ILE A 198 -17.54 -31.49 22.34
C ILE A 198 -18.63 -32.55 22.41
N PRO A 199 -18.73 -33.32 23.48
CA PRO A 199 -19.72 -34.35 23.56
C PRO A 199 -21.10 -33.74 23.34
N ALA A 200 -21.79 -34.23 22.32
CA ALA A 200 -23.17 -33.82 22.07
C ALA A 200 -23.98 -34.11 23.33
N PHE A 201 -24.59 -33.11 23.90
CA PHE A 201 -25.53 -33.27 25.01
C PHE A 201 -26.60 -34.25 24.56
N GLY A 202 -26.52 -35.46 25.09
CA GLY A 202 -27.51 -36.50 24.81
C GLY A 202 -28.90 -36.04 25.17
N LYS A 203 -29.85 -36.33 24.29
CA LYS A 203 -31.29 -36.07 24.45
C LYS A 203 -31.88 -36.99 25.56
N ASN A 204 -31.43 -36.84 26.81
CA ASN A 204 -32.09 -37.45 27.94
C ASN A 204 -32.28 -36.39 29.04
N PHE A 205 -33.25 -35.51 28.77
CA PHE A 205 -33.83 -34.62 29.78
C PHE A 205 -34.92 -35.34 30.60
N ASP A 206 -34.55 -36.43 31.23
CA ASP A 206 -35.39 -37.08 32.23
C ASP A 206 -34.47 -37.46 33.38
N GLU A 207 -34.28 -36.52 34.29
CA GLU A 207 -34.09 -36.65 35.71
C GLU A 207 -33.51 -35.34 36.24
N PHE A 208 -34.40 -34.57 36.89
CA PHE A 208 -34.07 -33.35 37.59
C PHE A 208 -33.26 -33.69 38.83
N HIS A 209 -31.92 -33.75 38.73
CA HIS A 209 -31.08 -33.68 39.91
C HIS A 209 -30.78 -32.20 40.21
N PRO A 210 -31.19 -31.69 41.37
CA PRO A 210 -30.80 -30.34 41.75
C PRO A 210 -29.29 -30.28 41.92
N VAL A 211 -28.62 -29.48 41.04
CA VAL A 211 -27.23 -29.17 41.17
C VAL A 211 -27.00 -28.48 42.48
N ALA A 212 -26.28 -29.09 43.39
CA ALA A 212 -25.85 -28.48 44.63
C ALA A 212 -25.00 -27.26 44.31
N GLU A 213 -25.33 -26.11 44.85
CA GLU A 213 -24.54 -24.90 44.68
C GLU A 213 -23.09 -25.16 45.15
N PRO A 214 -22.07 -24.77 44.37
CA PRO A 214 -20.69 -24.88 44.79
C PRO A 214 -20.48 -23.99 46.02
N GLN A 215 -20.23 -24.60 47.16
CA GLN A 215 -19.83 -23.86 48.36
C GLN A 215 -18.39 -23.34 48.12
N PRO A 216 -18.13 -22.04 48.27
CA PRO A 216 -16.78 -21.53 48.21
C PRO A 216 -16.05 -21.98 49.47
N GLY A 217 -15.23 -23.05 49.36
CA GLY A 217 -14.24 -23.39 50.36
C GLY A 217 -13.19 -22.31 50.41
N LEU A 218 -13.35 -21.35 51.30
CA LEU A 218 -12.29 -20.40 51.64
C LEU A 218 -11.22 -21.16 52.41
N ASP A 219 -10.16 -21.54 51.74
CA ASP A 219 -8.94 -22.05 52.40
C ASP A 219 -8.23 -20.85 53.02
N MET A 220 -8.41 -20.66 54.35
CA MET A 220 -7.80 -19.55 55.10
C MET A 220 -6.27 -19.72 55.23
N SER A 221 -5.66 -20.79 54.69
CA SER A 221 -4.20 -21.01 54.69
C SER A 221 -3.54 -20.64 53.36
N TYR A 222 -4.30 -20.22 52.35
CA TYR A 222 -3.74 -19.83 51.06
C TYR A 222 -3.03 -18.48 51.16
N ASN A 223 -1.72 -18.48 51.14
CA ASN A 223 -0.86 -17.31 51.03
C ASN A 223 -0.30 -17.22 49.62
N PRO A 224 -0.73 -16.26 48.80
CA PRO A 224 -0.24 -16.12 47.42
C PRO A 224 1.23 -15.71 47.27
N PHE A 225 1.95 -15.49 48.41
CA PHE A 225 3.34 -15.09 48.42
C PHE A 225 4.29 -16.18 48.93
N ASP A 226 3.78 -17.39 49.28
CA ASP A 226 4.65 -18.50 49.61
C ASP A 226 5.12 -19.22 48.33
N ASN A 227 6.39 -19.02 48.01
CA ASN A 227 7.02 -19.39 46.76
C ASN A 227 7.67 -20.79 46.79
N ASP A 228 7.09 -21.73 47.57
CA ASP A 228 7.60 -23.10 47.65
C ASP A 228 6.61 -24.07 46.98
N GLY A 229 6.84 -24.35 45.68
CA GLY A 229 6.17 -25.50 45.07
C GLY A 229 5.76 -25.38 43.62
N PHE A 230 6.60 -24.87 42.71
CA PHE A 230 6.43 -25.24 41.30
C PHE A 230 7.19 -26.53 41.00
N PRO A 231 6.53 -27.59 40.50
CA PRO A 231 7.23 -28.73 39.99
C PRO A 231 7.99 -28.33 38.73
N SER A 232 9.31 -28.45 38.75
CA SER A 232 10.17 -28.23 37.60
C SER A 232 9.79 -29.20 36.49
N VAL A 233 9.19 -28.67 35.43
CA VAL A 233 9.00 -29.41 34.17
C VAL A 233 10.38 -29.62 33.57
N ALA A 234 10.87 -30.84 33.61
CA ALA A 234 12.13 -31.21 33.00
C ALA A 234 12.09 -30.95 31.49
N SER A 235 12.97 -30.08 31.02
CA SER A 235 13.22 -29.88 29.60
C SER A 235 13.87 -31.14 29.00
N PRO A 236 13.45 -31.64 27.83
CA PRO A 236 14.01 -32.85 27.23
C PRO A 236 15.36 -32.67 26.51
N PHE A 237 16.11 -31.66 26.80
CA PHE A 237 17.45 -31.42 26.23
C PHE A 237 18.50 -31.13 27.32
N SER A 238 18.79 -32.11 28.16
CA SER A 238 20.02 -32.12 28.91
C SER A 238 20.96 -33.20 28.33
N ASN A 239 21.81 -32.79 27.39
CA ASN A 239 23.01 -33.52 27.07
C ASN A 239 23.96 -33.42 28.28
N SER A 240 23.98 -34.42 29.12
CA SER A 240 24.97 -34.61 30.16
C SER A 240 26.32 -34.94 29.52
N PHE A 241 27.19 -33.94 29.39
CA PHE A 241 28.62 -34.16 29.16
C PHE A 241 29.24 -34.52 30.48
N THR A 242 29.52 -35.81 30.66
CA THR A 242 30.43 -36.28 31.74
C THR A 242 31.86 -36.00 31.31
N PRO A 243 32.67 -35.27 32.11
CA PRO A 243 34.10 -35.14 31.83
C PRO A 243 34.79 -36.46 32.07
N GLY A 244 35.43 -37.00 31.05
CA GLY A 244 36.31 -38.16 31.17
C GLY A 244 37.58 -37.80 31.93
N PRO A 245 38.32 -38.78 32.47
CA PRO A 245 39.47 -38.57 33.30
C PRO A 245 40.57 -37.89 32.52
N VAL A 246 41.17 -36.85 33.13
CA VAL A 246 42.28 -36.05 32.60
C VAL A 246 43.55 -36.92 32.63
N ASP A 247 44.12 -37.18 31.46
CA ASP A 247 45.41 -37.86 31.31
C ASP A 247 46.54 -36.85 31.67
N GLU A 248 47.32 -37.19 32.70
CA GLU A 248 48.40 -36.40 33.28
C GLU A 248 49.70 -36.48 32.46
N SER A 249 49.67 -36.38 31.15
CA SER A 249 50.86 -36.40 30.31
C SER A 249 50.92 -35.27 29.30
N MET A 250 51.02 -34.05 29.76
CA MET A 250 51.52 -32.95 28.91
C MET A 250 52.73 -32.28 29.52
N PRO A 251 53.82 -32.04 28.76
CA PRO A 251 55.06 -31.53 29.28
C PRO A 251 54.91 -30.05 29.66
N LYS A 252 55.33 -29.77 30.91
CA LYS A 252 55.60 -28.38 31.37
C LYS A 252 56.78 -27.85 30.59
N ALA A 253 56.60 -26.79 29.81
CA ALA A 253 57.49 -25.67 29.63
C ALA A 253 57.14 -24.90 28.35
N MET A 254 56.34 -23.86 28.47
CA MET A 254 56.50 -22.71 27.57
C MET A 254 57.37 -21.67 28.25
N PRO A 255 58.36 -21.11 27.59
CA PRO A 255 59.22 -20.07 28.18
C PRO A 255 58.39 -18.81 28.42
N SER A 256 58.51 -18.26 29.63
CA SER A 256 57.96 -16.97 30.01
C SER A 256 58.48 -15.88 29.10
N MET A 257 57.60 -15.21 28.38
CA MET A 257 57.96 -13.96 27.71
C MET A 257 58.36 -12.93 28.74
N PRO A 258 59.37 -12.13 28.47
CA PRO A 258 59.83 -11.09 29.41
C PRO A 258 58.70 -10.07 29.56
N HIS A 259 58.32 -9.79 30.80
CA HIS A 259 57.48 -8.68 31.17
C HIS A 259 58.20 -7.39 30.79
N TYR A 260 57.80 -6.77 29.69
CA TYR A 260 58.17 -5.41 29.35
C TYR A 260 57.30 -4.50 30.25
N VAL A 261 57.90 -3.98 31.27
CA VAL A 261 57.30 -2.89 32.05
C VAL A 261 57.52 -1.62 31.23
N GLU A 262 56.56 -1.27 30.41
CA GLU A 262 56.48 0.04 29.79
C GLU A 262 56.34 1.08 30.88
N LYS A 263 57.41 1.86 31.08
CA LYS A 263 57.34 3.15 31.78
C LYS A 263 56.33 3.99 30.96
N ARG A 264 55.19 4.25 31.53
CA ARG A 264 54.25 5.25 31.03
C ARG A 264 54.91 6.60 31.10
N ASP A 265 55.62 7.00 30.07
CA ASP A 265 55.92 8.38 29.81
C ASP A 265 54.62 9.11 29.47
N ASP A 266 54.47 10.30 30.00
CA ASP A 266 53.31 11.21 29.88
C ASP A 266 52.98 11.67 28.42
N TYR A 267 53.25 10.86 27.41
CA TYR A 267 53.03 11.13 25.98
C TYR A 267 51.62 10.74 25.53
N GLY A 268 50.61 10.98 26.29
CA GLY A 268 49.23 10.66 25.95
C GLY A 268 48.19 11.65 26.45
N LYS A 269 48.60 12.66 27.20
CA LYS A 269 47.66 13.64 27.77
C LYS A 269 47.18 14.73 26.81
N LEU A 270 47.63 14.73 25.55
CA LEU A 270 47.16 15.67 24.52
C LEU A 270 45.94 15.17 23.75
N PHE A 271 45.61 13.91 23.88
CA PHE A 271 44.36 13.31 23.38
C PHE A 271 43.68 12.59 24.55
N GLU A 272 43.24 13.34 25.54
CA GLU A 272 42.05 12.90 26.23
C GLU A 272 40.96 12.89 25.16
N ASP A 273 40.71 11.72 24.56
CA ASP A 273 39.43 11.41 24.03
C ASP A 273 38.45 11.60 25.18
N LYS A 274 37.92 12.82 25.30
CA LYS A 274 36.64 13.03 25.95
C LYS A 274 35.69 12.21 25.10
N LEU A 275 35.48 10.96 25.50
CA LEU A 275 34.33 10.17 25.11
C LEU A 275 33.15 11.12 25.29
N ALA A 276 32.77 11.80 24.22
CA ALA A 276 31.57 12.60 24.22
C ALA A 276 30.50 11.63 24.72
N PRO A 277 29.75 11.94 25.79
CA PRO A 277 28.78 11.03 26.35
C PRO A 277 27.94 10.55 25.17
N SER A 278 27.93 9.23 24.93
CA SER A 278 27.17 8.63 23.83
C SER A 278 25.77 9.17 24.00
N LYS A 279 25.31 9.97 23.04
CA LYS A 279 23.97 10.56 23.06
C LYS A 279 23.00 9.40 23.09
N THR A 280 22.43 9.13 24.25
CA THR A 280 21.48 8.04 24.42
C THR A 280 20.22 8.46 23.69
N VAL A 281 19.88 7.73 22.63
CA VAL A 281 18.61 7.91 21.90
C VAL A 281 17.59 6.98 22.53
N LEU A 282 16.48 7.56 22.97
CA LEU A 282 15.33 6.82 23.46
C LEU A 282 14.28 6.79 22.35
N MET A 283 13.64 5.65 22.16
CA MET A 283 12.56 5.51 21.20
C MET A 283 11.21 5.51 21.90
N LEU A 284 10.28 6.32 21.42
CA LEU A 284 8.91 6.37 21.92
C LEU A 284 7.96 5.82 20.85
N GLN A 285 7.31 4.70 21.14
CA GLN A 285 6.32 4.02 20.30
C GLN A 285 6.79 3.76 18.85
N GLY A 286 8.08 3.61 18.60
CA GLY A 286 8.62 3.46 17.24
C GLY A 286 8.39 4.64 16.29
N ARG A 287 7.81 5.75 16.79
CA ARG A 287 7.48 6.95 16.01
C ARG A 287 8.39 8.13 16.27
N TYR A 288 8.93 8.23 17.47
CA TYR A 288 9.75 9.35 17.89
C TYR A 288 11.07 8.88 18.45
N ALA A 289 12.13 9.52 18.03
CA ALA A 289 13.45 9.41 18.65
C ALA A 289 13.67 10.63 19.53
N ILE A 290 14.10 10.41 20.77
CA ILE A 290 14.29 11.43 21.78
C ILE A 290 15.75 11.41 22.20
N THR A 291 16.41 12.55 22.17
CA THR A 291 17.80 12.69 22.63
C THR A 291 18.03 14.03 23.32
N SER A 292 19.06 14.12 24.13
CA SER A 292 19.41 15.38 24.78
C SER A 292 20.05 16.37 23.80
N ALA A 293 19.60 17.62 23.84
CA ALA A 293 20.23 18.75 23.17
C ALA A 293 20.78 19.74 24.21
N ARG A 294 21.67 20.63 23.80
CA ARG A 294 22.23 21.65 24.72
C ARG A 294 21.15 22.55 25.33
N SER A 295 20.06 22.79 24.62
CA SER A 295 18.97 23.68 25.02
C SER A 295 17.77 22.95 25.64
N GLY A 296 17.82 21.61 25.78
CA GLY A 296 16.70 20.84 26.31
C GLY A 296 16.58 19.44 25.67
N LEU A 297 15.35 18.98 25.49
CA LEU A 297 15.03 17.67 24.94
C LEU A 297 14.69 17.79 23.46
N MET A 298 15.48 17.13 22.61
CA MET A 298 15.20 17.07 21.17
C MET A 298 14.34 15.85 20.87
N VAL A 299 13.20 16.10 20.18
CA VAL A 299 12.25 15.08 19.72
C VAL A 299 12.24 15.08 18.20
N VAL A 300 12.54 13.96 17.60
CA VAL A 300 12.58 13.76 16.15
C VAL A 300 11.47 12.79 15.74
N ASN A 301 10.65 13.18 14.78
CA ASN A 301 9.66 12.28 14.18
C ASN A 301 10.34 11.40 13.13
N ILE A 302 10.44 10.09 13.38
CA ILE A 302 11.19 9.13 12.56
C ILE A 302 10.69 9.10 11.11
N ASN A 303 9.38 8.99 10.90
CA ASN A 303 8.83 8.93 9.54
C ASN A 303 9.08 10.20 8.73
N ARG A 304 8.95 11.37 9.37
CA ARG A 304 9.24 12.65 8.72
C ARG A 304 10.74 12.86 8.47
N ALA A 305 11.59 12.35 9.36
CA ALA A 305 13.03 12.35 9.16
C ALA A 305 13.42 11.48 7.96
N MET A 306 12.84 10.28 7.85
CA MET A 306 13.03 9.41 6.70
C MET A 306 12.54 10.08 5.40
N GLU A 307 11.35 10.72 5.44
CA GLU A 307 10.80 11.47 4.30
C GLU A 307 11.79 12.56 3.84
N ARG A 308 12.39 13.31 4.77
CA ARG A 308 13.37 14.37 4.43
C ARG A 308 14.66 13.79 3.83
N ILE A 309 15.20 12.75 4.43
CA ILE A 309 16.43 12.10 3.96
C ILE A 309 16.23 11.52 2.55
N LEU A 310 15.13 10.84 2.32
CA LEU A 310 14.81 10.27 1.00
C LEU A 310 14.62 11.37 -0.05
N TYR A 311 13.96 12.48 0.31
CA TYR A 311 13.77 13.61 -0.59
C TYR A 311 15.10 14.19 -1.06
N ASP A 312 16.01 14.49 -0.15
CA ASP A 312 17.31 15.05 -0.48
C ASP A 312 18.17 14.06 -1.29
N ARG A 313 18.11 12.76 -0.98
CA ARG A 313 18.77 11.71 -1.78
C ARG A 313 18.24 11.66 -3.21
N PHE A 314 16.94 11.76 -3.41
CA PHE A 314 16.36 11.76 -4.77
C PHE A 314 16.80 12.98 -5.57
N LEU A 315 16.77 14.17 -4.97
CA LEU A 315 17.24 15.39 -5.64
C LEU A 315 18.73 15.28 -6.00
N ASP A 316 19.55 14.78 -5.09
CA ASP A 316 20.99 14.57 -5.31
C ASP A 316 21.25 13.53 -6.42
N ALA A 317 20.53 12.42 -6.42
CA ALA A 317 20.63 11.38 -7.45
C ALA A 317 20.27 11.93 -8.83
N MET A 318 19.22 12.73 -8.92
CA MET A 318 18.80 13.36 -10.17
C MET A 318 19.80 14.41 -10.67
N SER A 319 20.38 15.20 -9.76
CA SER A 319 21.36 16.24 -10.13
C SER A 319 22.69 15.65 -10.61
N LYS A 320 23.11 14.50 -10.04
CA LYS A 320 24.38 13.86 -10.33
C LYS A 320 24.31 12.71 -11.34
N ASN A 321 23.10 12.37 -11.84
CA ASN A 321 22.82 11.16 -12.62
C ASN A 321 23.41 9.88 -11.98
N ALA A 322 23.53 9.88 -10.66
CA ALA A 322 24.06 8.78 -9.86
C ALA A 322 22.92 8.16 -9.06
N HIS A 323 22.24 7.20 -9.67
CA HIS A 323 21.17 6.46 -9.02
C HIS A 323 21.67 5.12 -8.49
N VAL A 324 21.19 4.75 -7.32
CA VAL A 324 21.42 3.41 -6.76
C VAL A 324 20.10 2.65 -6.85
N THR A 325 20.11 1.63 -7.70
CA THR A 325 18.98 0.73 -7.89
C THR A 325 19.20 -0.54 -7.09
N GLN A 326 18.26 -0.87 -6.24
CA GLN A 326 18.21 -2.17 -5.58
C GLN A 326 17.50 -3.15 -6.51
N THR A 327 18.24 -4.10 -7.06
CA THR A 327 17.70 -5.12 -7.95
C THR A 327 16.78 -6.06 -7.16
N ALA A 328 15.60 -6.29 -7.68
CA ALA A 328 14.67 -7.27 -7.13
C ALA A 328 15.19 -8.69 -7.38
N LEU A 329 15.08 -9.56 -6.38
CA LEU A 329 15.50 -10.96 -6.51
C LEU A 329 14.68 -11.68 -7.60
N PHE A 330 13.40 -11.34 -7.69
CA PHE A 330 12.48 -11.78 -8.72
C PHE A 330 11.82 -10.55 -9.34
N PRO A 331 11.86 -10.39 -10.67
CA PRO A 331 11.13 -9.33 -11.35
C PRO A 331 9.63 -9.40 -11.07
N VAL A 332 9.01 -8.26 -10.79
CA VAL A 332 7.60 -8.17 -10.48
C VAL A 332 6.84 -7.62 -11.69
N SER A 333 5.91 -8.40 -12.22
CA SER A 333 5.01 -7.94 -13.29
C SER A 333 3.82 -7.21 -12.71
N VAL A 334 3.57 -5.99 -13.19
CA VAL A 334 2.45 -5.15 -12.76
C VAL A 334 1.62 -4.75 -13.96
N GLN A 335 0.34 -5.11 -13.95
CA GLN A 335 -0.59 -4.69 -14.99
C GLN A 335 -1.01 -3.24 -14.73
N VAL A 336 -0.65 -2.37 -15.65
CA VAL A 336 -0.85 -0.91 -15.54
C VAL A 336 -1.96 -0.40 -16.46
N GLY A 337 -2.37 -1.21 -17.44
CA GLY A 337 -3.32 -0.86 -18.49
C GLY A 337 -2.68 -0.11 -19.65
N VAL A 338 -3.28 -0.28 -20.82
CA VAL A 338 -2.76 0.30 -22.08
C VAL A 338 -2.69 1.81 -22.03
N GLU A 339 -3.68 2.45 -21.37
CA GLU A 339 -3.78 3.90 -21.23
C GLU A 339 -2.63 4.52 -20.41
N ASN A 340 -2.01 3.73 -19.53
CA ASN A 340 -0.94 4.19 -18.67
C ASN A 340 0.46 3.82 -19.18
N MET A 341 0.57 2.88 -20.15
CA MET A 341 1.87 2.50 -20.73
C MET A 341 2.62 3.68 -21.33
N CYS A 342 1.91 4.58 -22.03
CA CYS A 342 2.50 5.78 -22.61
C CYS A 342 3.15 6.69 -21.56
N LEU A 343 2.62 6.74 -20.32
CA LEU A 343 3.21 7.51 -19.23
C LEU A 343 4.55 6.93 -18.79
N PHE A 344 4.68 5.62 -18.72
CA PHE A 344 5.95 4.97 -18.41
C PHE A 344 6.99 5.18 -19.50
N GLU A 345 6.59 5.09 -20.78
CA GLU A 345 7.50 5.34 -21.92
C GLU A 345 7.98 6.79 -21.93
N GLU A 346 7.07 7.76 -21.72
CA GLU A 346 7.38 9.19 -21.68
C GLU A 346 8.34 9.55 -20.55
N HIS A 347 8.14 8.96 -19.37
CA HIS A 347 8.90 9.28 -18.17
C HIS A 347 10.02 8.26 -17.85
N SER A 348 10.32 7.33 -18.77
CA SER A 348 11.28 6.24 -18.55
C SER A 348 12.66 6.70 -18.11
N GLN A 349 13.19 7.76 -18.72
CA GLN A 349 14.48 8.33 -18.35
C GLN A 349 14.47 8.93 -16.94
N MET A 350 13.39 9.62 -16.59
CA MET A 350 13.23 10.20 -15.27
C MET A 350 13.08 9.13 -14.19
N LEU A 351 12.33 8.06 -14.48
CA LEU A 351 12.18 6.92 -13.56
C LEU A 351 13.50 6.19 -13.36
N ALA A 352 14.27 6.01 -14.41
CA ALA A 352 15.64 5.47 -14.32
C ALA A 352 16.54 6.38 -13.47
N ALA A 353 16.47 7.71 -13.63
CA ALA A 353 17.22 8.67 -12.81
C ALA A 353 16.80 8.65 -11.32
N LEU A 354 15.57 8.24 -11.01
CA LEU A 354 15.10 8.01 -9.63
C LEU A 354 15.55 6.65 -9.06
N GLY A 355 16.19 5.80 -9.85
CA GLY A 355 16.63 4.46 -9.45
C GLY A 355 15.63 3.35 -9.68
N PHE A 356 14.60 3.59 -10.50
CA PHE A 356 13.69 2.53 -10.94
C PHE A 356 14.25 1.82 -12.18
N ASP A 357 14.25 0.51 -12.17
CA ASP A 357 14.46 -0.32 -13.35
C ASP A 357 13.14 -0.96 -13.76
N ILE A 358 12.43 -0.28 -14.67
CA ILE A 358 11.12 -0.68 -15.15
C ILE A 358 11.19 -0.87 -16.66
N ALA A 359 10.80 -2.05 -17.13
CA ALA A 359 10.74 -2.39 -18.54
C ALA A 359 9.29 -2.66 -18.97
N PRO A 360 8.90 -2.21 -20.18
CA PRO A 360 7.60 -2.57 -20.74
C PRO A 360 7.55 -4.07 -21.09
N PHE A 361 6.45 -4.72 -20.78
CA PHE A 361 6.18 -6.11 -21.11
C PHE A 361 4.79 -6.27 -21.72
N GLY A 362 4.74 -6.37 -23.04
CA GLY A 362 3.46 -6.36 -23.77
C GLY A 362 2.88 -4.96 -23.92
N THR A 363 1.56 -4.88 -24.00
CA THR A 363 0.83 -3.63 -24.27
C THR A 363 0.26 -2.95 -23.02
N ASP A 364 0.14 -3.67 -21.91
CA ASP A 364 -0.58 -3.23 -20.70
C ASP A 364 0.16 -3.52 -19.39
N THR A 365 1.33 -4.14 -19.47
CA THR A 365 2.08 -4.64 -18.30
C THR A 365 3.48 -4.05 -18.29
N VAL A 366 3.98 -3.75 -17.10
CA VAL A 366 5.39 -3.40 -16.86
C VAL A 366 6.04 -4.44 -15.96
N VAL A 367 7.33 -4.68 -16.17
CA VAL A 367 8.17 -5.51 -15.32
C VAL A 367 9.11 -4.61 -14.53
N VAL A 368 9.07 -4.73 -13.23
CA VAL A 368 9.96 -4.01 -12.30
C VAL A 368 11.10 -4.94 -11.92
N ASN A 369 12.29 -4.66 -12.44
CA ASN A 369 13.53 -5.40 -12.15
C ASN A 369 14.25 -4.84 -10.94
N GLY A 370 14.03 -3.55 -10.64
CA GLY A 370 14.68 -2.87 -9.52
C GLY A 370 13.91 -1.65 -9.03
N VAL A 371 14.11 -1.35 -7.76
CA VAL A 371 13.51 -0.20 -7.06
C VAL A 371 14.61 0.68 -6.47
N PRO A 372 14.34 1.97 -6.20
CA PRO A 372 15.31 2.84 -5.54
C PRO A 372 15.74 2.29 -4.17
N GLU A 373 16.99 2.57 -3.76
CA GLU A 373 17.49 2.21 -2.44
C GLU A 373 16.58 2.78 -1.32
N GLY A 374 16.27 1.95 -0.33
CA GLY A 374 15.36 2.31 0.78
C GLY A 374 13.90 1.88 0.55
N TYR A 375 13.59 1.26 -0.59
CA TYR A 375 12.29 0.64 -0.84
C TYR A 375 12.36 -0.88 -0.73
N SER A 376 11.27 -1.49 -0.31
CA SER A 376 11.14 -2.94 -0.31
C SER A 376 10.83 -3.45 -1.71
N ALA A 377 11.60 -4.41 -2.20
CA ALA A 377 11.37 -5.09 -3.47
C ALA A 377 10.33 -6.22 -3.40
N GLU A 378 9.56 -6.30 -2.32
CA GLU A 378 8.48 -7.29 -2.13
C GLU A 378 7.33 -7.04 -3.11
N ALA A 379 6.82 -8.09 -3.74
CA ALA A 379 5.86 -7.99 -4.86
C ALA A 379 4.60 -7.16 -4.51
N GLY A 380 4.01 -7.34 -3.33
CA GLY A 380 2.82 -6.58 -2.93
C GLY A 380 3.10 -5.09 -2.72
N LYS A 381 4.27 -4.75 -2.16
CA LYS A 381 4.71 -3.36 -1.97
C LYS A 381 5.06 -2.70 -3.31
N VAL A 382 5.69 -3.45 -4.23
CA VAL A 382 6.00 -2.97 -5.58
C VAL A 382 4.72 -2.65 -6.37
N GLN A 383 3.69 -3.51 -6.32
CA GLN A 383 2.42 -3.25 -6.98
C GLN A 383 1.75 -1.96 -6.47
N THR A 384 1.72 -1.76 -5.15
CA THR A 384 1.18 -0.55 -4.54
C THR A 384 1.98 0.68 -4.97
N MET A 385 3.30 0.59 -4.96
CA MET A 385 4.21 1.66 -5.36
C MET A 385 4.02 2.06 -6.83
N ILE A 386 3.89 1.10 -7.75
CA ILE A 386 3.61 1.39 -9.16
C ILE A 386 2.24 2.04 -9.33
N GLY A 387 1.24 1.63 -8.55
CA GLY A 387 -0.07 2.29 -8.52
C GLY A 387 0.01 3.74 -8.07
N ASP A 388 0.72 4.02 -6.99
CA ASP A 388 0.95 5.38 -6.49
C ASP A 388 1.78 6.23 -7.49
N LEU A 389 2.77 5.61 -8.16
CA LEU A 389 3.55 6.24 -9.24
C LEU A 389 2.66 6.69 -10.41
N LEU A 390 1.77 5.82 -10.87
CA LEU A 390 0.81 6.15 -11.94
C LEU A 390 -0.08 7.33 -11.57
N LEU A 391 -0.54 7.37 -10.31
CA LEU A 391 -1.35 8.48 -9.82
C LEU A 391 -0.58 9.80 -9.93
N ILE A 392 0.68 9.81 -9.47
CA ILE A 392 1.56 10.98 -9.51
C ILE A 392 1.78 11.42 -10.96
N LEU A 393 2.18 10.51 -11.84
CA LEU A 393 2.44 10.81 -13.26
C LEU A 393 1.19 11.31 -13.98
N SER A 394 -0.01 10.92 -13.53
CA SER A 394 -1.27 11.35 -14.14
C SER A 394 -1.72 12.76 -13.72
N GLU A 395 -1.25 13.26 -12.58
CA GLU A 395 -1.67 14.56 -12.03
C GLU A 395 -0.80 15.74 -12.54
N ASP A 396 0.49 15.54 -12.79
CA ASP A 396 1.47 16.61 -12.99
C ASP A 396 1.74 17.00 -14.47
N HIS A 397 0.84 16.73 -15.40
CA HIS A 397 1.03 16.94 -16.85
C HIS A 397 1.35 18.37 -17.31
N ASN A 398 1.16 19.40 -16.50
CA ASN A 398 1.35 20.81 -16.87
C ASN A 398 2.45 21.52 -16.07
N ALA A 399 3.18 20.83 -15.21
CA ALA A 399 4.24 21.42 -14.39
C ALA A 399 5.54 21.58 -15.20
N LEU A 400 6.32 22.62 -14.90
CA LEU A 400 7.69 22.74 -15.40
C LEU A 400 8.50 21.51 -14.97
N PRO A 401 9.43 21.00 -15.80
CA PRO A 401 10.18 19.78 -15.49
C PRO A 401 10.83 19.79 -14.10
N GLU A 402 11.40 20.92 -13.67
CA GLU A 402 12.03 21.06 -12.36
C GLU A 402 11.02 20.94 -11.20
N VAL A 403 9.83 21.54 -11.35
CA VAL A 403 8.75 21.47 -10.36
C VAL A 403 8.18 20.05 -10.30
N MET A 404 8.06 19.41 -11.45
CA MET A 404 7.60 18.03 -11.56
C MET A 404 8.58 17.07 -10.85
N ILE A 405 9.88 17.26 -11.04
CA ILE A 405 10.94 16.48 -10.39
C ILE A 405 10.85 16.65 -8.86
N ALA A 406 10.74 17.87 -8.38
CA ALA A 406 10.64 18.15 -6.94
C ALA A 406 9.36 17.54 -6.33
N ASN A 407 8.22 17.65 -7.03
CA ASN A 407 6.95 17.06 -6.61
C ASN A 407 7.01 15.52 -6.57
N LEU A 408 7.60 14.92 -7.61
CA LEU A 408 7.83 13.47 -7.66
C LEU A 408 8.73 13.02 -6.51
N ALA A 409 9.88 13.67 -6.34
CA ALA A 409 10.80 13.35 -5.25
C ALA A 409 10.11 13.47 -3.87
N ALA A 410 9.29 14.50 -3.65
CA ALA A 410 8.56 14.70 -2.40
C ALA A 410 7.52 13.59 -2.15
N ARG A 411 6.75 13.23 -3.18
CA ARG A 411 5.74 12.18 -3.06
C ARG A 411 6.37 10.80 -2.88
N PHE A 412 7.44 10.50 -3.62
CA PHE A 412 8.20 9.26 -3.44
C PHE A 412 8.83 9.17 -2.06
N ALA A 413 9.50 10.23 -1.60
CA ALA A 413 10.08 10.25 -0.26
C ALA A 413 9.03 9.96 0.82
N ARG A 414 7.83 10.52 0.66
CA ARG A 414 6.71 10.24 1.56
C ARG A 414 6.25 8.77 1.50
N LEU A 415 6.13 8.19 0.31
CA LEU A 415 5.77 6.78 0.15
C LEU A 415 6.84 5.85 0.74
N GLY A 416 8.11 6.12 0.46
CA GLY A 416 9.23 5.36 1.00
C GLY A 416 9.30 5.42 2.53
N SER A 417 8.99 6.57 3.13
CA SER A 417 8.95 6.72 4.59
C SER A 417 7.82 5.92 5.27
N LEU A 418 6.76 5.59 4.53
CA LEU A 418 5.64 4.79 5.02
C LEU A 418 5.81 3.28 4.75
N SER A 419 6.54 2.95 3.68
CA SER A 419 6.72 1.56 3.20
C SER A 419 8.03 0.94 3.69
N GLY A 420 8.95 1.74 4.26
CA GLY A 420 10.23 1.31 4.80
C GLY A 420 10.07 0.45 6.06
N ASP A 421 11.11 -0.32 6.37
CA ASP A 421 11.13 -1.11 7.60
C ASP A 421 11.08 -0.19 8.83
N PRO A 422 10.30 -0.56 9.84
CA PRO A 422 10.20 0.26 11.04
C PRO A 422 11.56 0.30 11.78
N VAL A 423 12.02 1.50 12.12
CA VAL A 423 13.19 1.67 12.97
C VAL A 423 12.88 1.12 14.35
N THR A 424 13.53 0.03 14.72
CA THR A 424 13.28 -0.68 15.99
C THR A 424 14.39 -0.47 17.01
N ASN A 425 15.60 -0.14 16.56
CA ASN A 425 16.78 -0.07 17.39
C ASN A 425 17.25 1.36 17.65
N PRO A 426 17.68 1.71 18.87
CA PRO A 426 18.25 3.03 19.18
C PRO A 426 19.46 3.41 18.31
N SER A 427 20.27 2.43 17.90
CA SER A 427 21.42 2.64 17.02
C SER A 427 21.02 3.04 15.60
N GLU A 428 19.93 2.48 15.07
CA GLU A 428 19.34 2.88 13.79
C GLU A 428 18.75 4.28 13.87
N ALA A 429 18.06 4.58 14.97
CA ALA A 429 17.53 5.91 15.22
C ALA A 429 18.63 6.97 15.29
N GLN A 430 19.79 6.65 15.91
CA GLN A 430 20.95 7.55 15.93
C GLN A 430 21.49 7.78 14.51
N ARG A 431 21.66 6.73 13.70
CA ARG A 431 22.10 6.87 12.31
C ARG A 431 21.14 7.73 11.47
N LEU A 432 19.84 7.55 11.68
CA LEU A 432 18.81 8.35 11.01
C LEU A 432 18.91 9.83 11.42
N ILE A 433 19.15 10.12 12.68
CA ILE A 433 19.37 11.48 13.17
C ILE A 433 20.63 12.08 12.53
N ASP A 434 21.72 11.33 12.47
CA ASP A 434 22.98 11.79 11.86
C ASP A 434 22.79 12.09 10.35
N GLN A 435 22.06 11.25 9.63
CA GLN A 435 21.71 11.47 8.23
C GLN A 435 20.78 12.67 8.06
N LEU A 436 19.80 12.86 8.94
CA LEU A 436 18.89 13.99 8.90
C LEU A 436 19.67 15.33 9.05
N PHE A 437 20.62 15.39 9.96
CA PHE A 437 21.42 16.61 10.16
C PHE A 437 22.46 16.84 9.06
N ALA A 438 22.67 15.86 8.17
CA ALA A 438 23.43 16.05 6.94
C ALA A 438 22.60 16.63 5.78
N CYS A 439 21.26 16.69 5.92
CA CYS A 439 20.35 17.28 4.94
C CYS A 439 20.42 18.81 4.97
N GLU A 440 20.06 19.45 3.85
CA GLU A 440 20.02 20.92 3.74
C GLU A 440 19.05 21.56 4.74
N ASN A 441 17.91 20.93 4.99
CA ASN A 441 16.90 21.44 5.92
C ASN A 441 16.39 20.32 6.85
N PRO A 442 17.05 20.07 7.98
CA PRO A 442 16.68 19.00 8.90
C PRO A 442 15.39 19.26 9.69
N GLU A 443 14.94 20.51 9.78
CA GLU A 443 13.80 20.89 10.64
C GLU A 443 12.45 20.60 10.03
N TYR A 444 12.35 20.62 8.67
CA TYR A 444 11.10 20.50 7.95
C TYR A 444 11.17 19.49 6.80
N THR A 445 10.06 18.79 6.53
CA THR A 445 9.91 17.99 5.33
C THR A 445 9.79 18.88 4.09
N SER A 446 9.89 18.29 2.89
CA SER A 446 9.63 19.00 1.61
C SER A 446 8.23 19.66 1.55
N THR A 447 7.27 19.14 2.33
CA THR A 447 5.89 19.65 2.42
C THR A 447 5.67 20.63 3.59
N GLY A 448 6.74 21.10 4.25
CA GLY A 448 6.68 22.09 5.34
C GLY A 448 6.23 21.53 6.70
N ARG A 449 6.22 20.22 6.90
CA ARG A 449 5.91 19.60 8.19
C ARG A 449 7.13 19.56 9.08
N ARG A 450 6.99 19.93 10.35
CA ARG A 450 8.10 19.92 11.31
C ARG A 450 8.59 18.50 11.57
N VAL A 451 9.88 18.28 11.44
CA VAL A 451 10.58 17.01 11.67
C VAL A 451 11.18 16.96 13.08
N VAL A 452 11.87 18.01 13.47
CA VAL A 452 12.57 18.15 14.76
C VAL A 452 11.86 19.18 15.63
N SER A 453 11.66 18.87 16.89
CA SER A 453 11.16 19.80 17.92
C SER A 453 12.08 19.76 19.12
N ILE A 454 12.43 20.92 19.65
CA ILE A 454 13.21 21.04 20.88
C ILE A 454 12.26 21.56 21.97
N ILE A 455 12.19 20.83 23.08
CA ILE A 455 11.49 21.24 24.28
C ILE A 455 12.52 21.82 25.23
N PRO A 456 12.49 23.13 25.50
CA PRO A 456 13.45 23.77 26.40
C PRO A 456 13.38 23.19 27.81
N THR A 457 14.50 23.15 28.52
CA THR A 457 14.56 22.65 29.90
C THR A 457 13.62 23.41 30.83
N GLU A 458 13.44 24.72 30.62
CA GLU A 458 12.51 25.55 31.39
C GLU A 458 11.04 25.10 31.23
N GLU A 459 10.66 24.57 30.05
CA GLU A 459 9.33 24.07 29.79
C GLU A 459 9.09 22.71 30.46
N ILE A 460 10.13 21.93 30.58
CA ILE A 460 10.15 20.65 31.31
C ILE A 460 10.01 20.94 32.81
N GLU A 461 10.82 21.85 33.36
CA GLU A 461 10.81 22.23 34.77
C GLU A 461 9.45 22.79 35.23
N LYS A 462 8.73 23.50 34.36
CA LYS A 462 7.36 23.99 34.65
C LYS A 462 6.32 22.88 34.85
N LYS A 463 6.67 21.65 34.55
CA LYS A 463 5.74 20.49 34.70
C LYS A 463 5.91 19.79 36.05
N PHE A 464 7.04 20.07 36.76
CA PHE A 464 7.35 19.57 38.09
C PHE A 464 7.24 20.67 39.14
#